data_617ff0c67c4a7f556916555cb70e583b
#
_entry.id   617ff0c67c4a7f556916555cb70e583b
#
_cell.length_a   1.000
_cell.length_b   1.000
_cell.length_c   1.000
_cell.angle_alpha   90.00
_cell.angle_beta   90.00
_cell.angle_gamma   90.00
#
_symmetry.space_group_name_H-M   'P 1'
#
loop_
_entity.id
_entity.type
_entity.pdbx_description
1 polymer ?
#
loop_
_entity_poly.entity_id
_entity_poly.type
_entity_poly.pdbx_seq_one_letter_code
_entity_poly.pdbx_strand_id
1 'polypeptide(L)'
;MSDKKQYKLFEVTGIELEYMVVDRDTLKVLPIVDKLFEDVTGAITSDVERGDVEWSNELVSHVVELKTAKPTKKIPTFRKKFHSDVKVINAVLAKRNAMLLPTAAHPFMDPFTETVIWPHEYNEVYALYNRIFDCRGHGWSNLQSTHLNLPFANDDEFSKLHAAIRLLLPIIPALSASSPILDGTATGFLDSRMEAYLHHQEKLPELMGSLIP
;
A
#
# COMPACT_ATOMS: atom_id res chain seq x y z
N MET A 1 -14.07 -25.19 12.72
CA MET A 1 -13.52 -24.53 11.51
C MET A 1 -14.68 -23.81 10.88
N SER A 2 -14.69 -22.47 10.87
CA SER A 2 -15.74 -21.74 10.14
C SER A 2 -15.56 -22.03 8.65
N ASP A 3 -16.62 -22.46 7.97
CA ASP A 3 -16.66 -22.57 6.51
C ASP A 3 -16.31 -21.20 5.92
N LYS A 4 -15.04 -20.97 5.62
CA LYS A 4 -14.62 -19.76 4.90
C LYS A 4 -15.29 -19.81 3.54
N LYS A 5 -16.15 -18.85 3.26
CA LYS A 5 -16.84 -18.74 1.97
C LYS A 5 -15.79 -18.63 0.87
N GLN A 6 -15.77 -19.60 -0.03
CA GLN A 6 -14.92 -19.60 -1.22
C GLN A 6 -15.64 -18.85 -2.35
N TYR A 7 -14.97 -17.85 -2.90
CA TYR A 7 -15.47 -17.08 -4.05
C TYR A 7 -14.85 -17.59 -5.34
N LYS A 8 -15.61 -17.54 -6.42
CA LYS A 8 -15.13 -17.83 -7.79
C LYS A 8 -14.44 -16.63 -8.39
N LEU A 9 -13.69 -16.87 -9.45
CA LEU A 9 -12.99 -15.85 -10.23
C LEU A 9 -13.98 -14.75 -10.66
N PHE A 10 -13.62 -13.49 -10.40
CA PHE A 10 -14.43 -12.28 -10.65
C PHE A 10 -15.79 -12.19 -9.91
N GLU A 11 -16.07 -13.11 -8.98
CA GLU A 11 -17.30 -13.03 -8.20
C GLU A 11 -17.33 -11.80 -7.30
N VAL A 12 -16.19 -11.45 -6.73
CA VAL A 12 -15.96 -10.27 -5.88
C VAL A 12 -14.57 -9.72 -6.11
N THR A 13 -14.29 -8.52 -5.58
CA THR A 13 -12.98 -7.88 -5.61
C THR A 13 -12.71 -7.22 -4.27
N GLY A 14 -11.50 -7.35 -3.73
CA GLY A 14 -10.97 -6.47 -2.71
C GLY A 14 -10.22 -5.31 -3.37
N ILE A 15 -10.24 -4.13 -2.74
CA ILE A 15 -9.51 -2.95 -3.19
C ILE A 15 -8.76 -2.38 -2.00
N GLU A 16 -7.50 -2.04 -2.19
CA GLU A 16 -6.64 -1.40 -1.21
C GLU A 16 -5.95 -0.19 -1.86
N LEU A 17 -5.87 0.91 -1.13
CA LEU A 17 -5.24 2.15 -1.54
C LEU A 17 -4.32 2.63 -0.43
N GLU A 18 -3.05 2.78 -0.70
CA GLU A 18 -2.07 3.28 0.24
C GLU A 18 -1.79 4.76 0.03
N TYR A 19 -1.62 5.48 1.14
CA TYR A 19 -1.30 6.91 1.15
C TYR A 19 -0.24 7.21 2.20
N MET A 20 0.75 8.01 1.82
CA MET A 20 1.77 8.50 2.74
C MET A 20 1.28 9.74 3.49
N VAL A 21 1.60 9.82 4.78
CA VAL A 21 1.34 11.01 5.61
C VAL A 21 2.56 11.91 5.56
N VAL A 22 2.33 13.18 5.24
CA VAL A 22 3.38 14.21 5.12
C VAL A 22 2.99 15.49 5.85
N ASP A 23 3.98 16.27 6.24
CA ASP A 23 3.80 17.64 6.71
C ASP A 23 3.33 18.55 5.57
N ARG A 24 2.35 19.41 5.82
CA ARG A 24 1.70 20.23 4.78
C ARG A 24 2.59 21.31 4.20
N ASP A 25 3.53 21.83 4.98
CA ASP A 25 4.35 22.98 4.58
C ASP A 25 5.65 22.51 3.92
N THR A 26 6.25 21.45 4.48
CA THR A 26 7.57 20.96 4.05
C THR A 26 7.50 19.76 3.14
N LEU A 27 6.36 19.07 3.10
CA LEU A 27 6.14 17.77 2.47
C LEU A 27 7.03 16.65 3.02
N LYS A 28 7.71 16.84 4.15
CA LYS A 28 8.48 15.79 4.79
C LYS A 28 7.58 14.68 5.32
N VAL A 29 8.07 13.47 5.25
CA VAL A 29 7.37 12.28 5.76
C VAL A 29 7.11 12.41 7.26
N LEU A 30 5.89 12.06 7.69
CA LEU A 30 5.48 12.06 9.10
C LEU A 30 5.04 10.66 9.52
N PRO A 31 5.78 9.97 10.40
CA PRO A 31 5.43 8.63 10.90
C PRO A 31 4.41 8.73 12.05
N ILE A 32 3.17 9.16 11.74
CA ILE A 32 2.11 9.46 12.71
C ILE A 32 0.77 8.75 12.43
N VAL A 33 0.77 7.63 11.70
CA VAL A 33 -0.47 6.87 11.44
C VAL A 33 -1.09 6.36 12.74
N ASP A 34 -0.29 5.99 13.73
CA ASP A 34 -0.75 5.63 15.07
C ASP A 34 -1.52 6.79 15.74
N LYS A 35 -1.05 8.03 15.58
CA LYS A 35 -1.72 9.22 16.09
C LYS A 35 -2.99 9.56 15.32
N LEU A 36 -3.01 9.29 14.01
CA LEU A 36 -4.22 9.40 13.20
C LEU A 36 -5.31 8.45 13.75
N PHE A 37 -4.95 7.21 14.03
CA PHE A 37 -5.90 6.21 14.54
C PHE A 37 -6.35 6.54 15.98
N GLU A 38 -5.42 6.97 16.85
CA GLU A 38 -5.72 7.43 18.19
C GLU A 38 -6.69 8.62 18.18
N ASP A 39 -6.50 9.60 17.30
CA ASP A 39 -7.39 10.78 17.18
C ASP A 39 -8.82 10.41 16.73
N VAL A 40 -9.00 9.30 16.03
CA VAL A 40 -10.30 8.83 15.53
C VAL A 40 -11.00 7.89 16.50
N THR A 41 -10.25 6.99 17.15
CA THR A 41 -10.81 5.89 17.95
C THR A 41 -10.68 6.12 19.45
N GLY A 42 -9.78 7.02 19.89
CA GLY A 42 -9.44 7.25 21.29
C GLY A 42 -8.36 6.29 21.82
N ALA A 43 -7.80 5.41 20.99
CA ALA A 43 -6.77 4.46 21.35
C ALA A 43 -5.83 4.18 20.19
N ILE A 44 -4.59 3.74 20.47
CA ILE A 44 -3.69 3.21 19.47
C ILE A 44 -4.22 1.85 19.03
N THR A 45 -4.46 1.69 17.72
CA THR A 45 -4.95 0.47 17.10
C THR A 45 -4.29 0.28 15.74
N SER A 46 -4.37 -0.93 15.19
CA SER A 46 -3.87 -1.25 13.86
C SER A 46 -4.92 -1.09 12.76
N ASP A 47 -6.22 -1.05 13.14
CA ASP A 47 -7.34 -0.97 12.21
C ASP A 47 -8.40 0.02 12.71
N VAL A 48 -9.09 0.65 11.76
CA VAL A 48 -10.22 1.56 12.01
C VAL A 48 -11.38 1.18 11.10
N GLU A 49 -12.43 0.57 11.65
CA GLU A 49 -13.65 0.21 10.90
C GLU A 49 -14.47 1.46 10.55
N ARG A 50 -14.81 1.61 9.27
CA ARG A 50 -15.55 2.74 8.70
C ARG A 50 -16.74 2.28 7.83
N GLY A 51 -17.46 1.26 8.29
CA GLY A 51 -18.58 0.68 7.59
C GLY A 51 -18.13 -0.20 6.41
N ASP A 52 -18.21 0.30 5.17
CA ASP A 52 -17.76 -0.46 4.00
C ASP A 52 -16.28 -0.29 3.67
N VAL A 53 -15.60 0.68 4.29
CA VAL A 53 -14.17 0.94 4.20
C VAL A 53 -13.53 0.67 5.56
N GLU A 54 -12.33 0.19 5.56
CA GLU A 54 -11.49 0.00 6.73
C GLU A 54 -10.16 0.69 6.47
N TRP A 55 -9.58 1.32 7.49
CA TRP A 55 -8.21 1.83 7.45
C TRP A 55 -7.33 0.90 8.25
N SER A 56 -6.11 0.67 7.79
CA SER A 56 -5.12 -0.11 8.51
C SER A 56 -3.73 0.52 8.43
N ASN A 57 -2.88 0.13 9.37
CA ASN A 57 -1.47 0.43 9.30
C ASN A 57 -0.81 -0.41 8.19
N GLU A 58 0.36 0.06 7.77
CA GLU A 58 1.28 -0.66 6.92
C GLU A 58 2.59 -1.00 7.67
N LEU A 59 3.55 -1.61 6.96
CA LEU A 59 4.90 -1.90 7.45
C LEU A 59 5.54 -0.69 8.14
N VAL A 60 5.24 0.51 7.66
CA VAL A 60 5.83 1.77 8.11
C VAL A 60 4.79 2.73 8.66
N SER A 61 5.16 3.46 9.72
CA SER A 61 4.27 4.35 10.48
C SER A 61 3.83 5.60 9.72
N HIS A 62 4.30 5.81 8.50
CA HIS A 62 3.93 6.95 7.67
C HIS A 62 3.02 6.58 6.49
N VAL A 63 2.61 5.33 6.35
CA VAL A 63 1.66 4.88 5.32
C VAL A 63 0.40 4.35 5.98
N VAL A 64 -0.75 4.84 5.52
CA VAL A 64 -2.09 4.35 5.87
C VAL A 64 -2.72 3.70 4.66
N GLU A 65 -3.28 2.51 4.85
CA GLU A 65 -4.05 1.79 3.86
C GLU A 65 -5.54 2.05 4.05
N LEU A 66 -6.26 2.28 2.96
CA LEU A 66 -7.72 2.29 2.89
C LEU A 66 -8.15 1.09 2.07
N LYS A 67 -8.92 0.19 2.67
CA LYS A 67 -9.36 -1.03 2.01
C LYS A 67 -10.87 -1.24 2.08
N THR A 68 -11.39 -2.08 1.20
CA THR A 68 -12.75 -2.57 1.32
C THR A 68 -12.87 -3.47 2.54
N ALA A 69 -13.74 -3.13 3.51
CA ALA A 69 -13.95 -3.93 4.72
C ALA A 69 -14.42 -5.36 4.42
N LYS A 70 -15.03 -5.57 3.25
CA LYS A 70 -15.47 -6.89 2.74
C LYS A 70 -15.33 -6.93 1.23
N PRO A 71 -15.07 -8.11 0.63
CA PRO A 71 -15.05 -8.26 -0.82
C PRO A 71 -16.36 -7.77 -1.45
N THR A 72 -16.26 -7.02 -2.56
CA THR A 72 -17.38 -6.34 -3.20
C THR A 72 -17.63 -6.79 -4.63
N LYS A 73 -18.91 -6.79 -5.05
CA LYS A 73 -19.33 -6.92 -6.46
C LYS A 73 -19.51 -5.55 -7.15
N LYS A 74 -19.39 -4.45 -6.41
CA LYS A 74 -19.79 -3.11 -6.87
C LYS A 74 -18.60 -2.13 -6.81
N ILE A 75 -17.52 -2.41 -7.53
CA ILE A 75 -16.31 -1.56 -7.58
C ILE A 75 -16.63 -0.07 -7.77
N PRO A 76 -17.49 0.36 -8.73
CA PRO A 76 -17.72 1.79 -8.96
C PRO A 76 -18.27 2.56 -7.75
N THR A 77 -18.95 1.88 -6.82
CA THR A 77 -19.51 2.54 -5.63
C THR A 77 -18.42 2.95 -4.65
N PHE A 78 -17.27 2.28 -4.65
CA PHE A 78 -16.17 2.55 -3.73
C PHE A 78 -15.42 3.84 -4.06
N ARG A 79 -15.46 4.33 -5.30
CA ARG A 79 -14.87 5.63 -5.65
C ARG A 79 -15.32 6.76 -4.70
N LYS A 80 -16.63 6.84 -4.43
CA LYS A 80 -17.17 7.87 -3.53
C LYS A 80 -16.82 7.60 -2.07
N LYS A 81 -16.79 6.33 -1.65
CA LYS A 81 -16.47 5.93 -0.27
C LYS A 81 -15.03 6.23 0.07
N PHE A 82 -14.07 5.73 -0.71
CA PHE A 82 -12.66 6.07 -0.53
C PHE A 82 -12.39 7.57 -0.58
N HIS A 83 -13.00 8.29 -1.52
CA HIS A 83 -12.85 9.74 -1.58
C HIS A 83 -13.41 10.45 -0.32
N SER A 84 -14.52 9.95 0.24
CA SER A 84 -15.05 10.45 1.50
C SER A 84 -14.08 10.21 2.65
N ASP A 85 -13.50 9.00 2.75
CA ASP A 85 -12.57 8.64 3.81
C ASP A 85 -11.23 9.41 3.68
N VAL A 86 -10.71 9.60 2.48
CA VAL A 86 -9.54 10.49 2.24
C VAL A 86 -9.80 11.90 2.77
N LYS A 87 -11.01 12.45 2.59
CA LYS A 87 -11.37 13.77 3.16
C LYS A 87 -11.41 13.75 4.69
N VAL A 88 -11.95 12.68 5.28
CA VAL A 88 -12.00 12.54 6.75
C VAL A 88 -10.58 12.46 7.32
N ILE A 89 -9.72 11.62 6.73
CA ILE A 89 -8.31 11.48 7.14
C ILE A 89 -7.61 12.84 7.06
N ASN A 90 -7.73 13.55 5.93
CA ASN A 90 -7.11 14.86 5.77
C ASN A 90 -7.65 15.91 6.78
N ALA A 91 -8.93 15.84 7.14
CA ALA A 91 -9.50 16.72 8.16
C ALA A 91 -8.94 16.43 9.58
N VAL A 92 -8.69 15.17 9.90
CA VAL A 92 -8.05 14.78 11.16
C VAL A 92 -6.58 15.19 11.15
N LEU A 93 -5.84 14.85 10.10
CA LEU A 93 -4.42 15.17 9.93
C LEU A 93 -4.14 16.68 9.93
N ALA A 94 -5.08 17.51 9.46
CA ALA A 94 -4.95 18.97 9.45
C ALA A 94 -4.72 19.56 10.85
N LYS A 95 -5.22 18.91 11.91
CA LYS A 95 -4.98 19.31 13.32
C LYS A 95 -3.51 19.17 13.71
N ARG A 96 -2.74 18.38 12.99
CA ARG A 96 -1.32 18.11 13.18
C ARG A 96 -0.44 18.73 12.08
N ASN A 97 -1.00 19.66 11.28
CA ASN A 97 -0.36 20.24 10.11
C ASN A 97 0.10 19.18 9.09
N ALA A 98 -0.66 18.08 8.98
CA ALA A 98 -0.34 16.96 8.10
C ALA A 98 -1.39 16.76 7.02
N MET A 99 -1.05 16.00 5.98
CA MET A 99 -1.94 15.60 4.90
C MET A 99 -1.50 14.28 4.25
N LEU A 100 -2.39 13.69 3.45
CA LEU A 100 -2.06 12.55 2.60
C LEU A 100 -1.39 13.00 1.30
N LEU A 101 -0.34 12.29 0.89
CA LEU A 101 0.34 12.44 -0.40
C LEU A 101 -0.01 11.25 -1.31
N PRO A 102 -0.66 11.47 -2.47
CA PRO A 102 -1.14 10.39 -3.34
C PRO A 102 -0.18 10.09 -4.51
N THR A 103 1.09 9.84 -4.25
CA THR A 103 2.08 9.45 -5.28
C THR A 103 2.46 7.99 -5.12
N ALA A 104 2.99 7.33 -6.16
CA ALA A 104 3.44 5.93 -6.05
C ALA A 104 4.68 5.78 -5.18
N ALA A 105 5.53 6.82 -5.14
CA ALA A 105 6.66 6.96 -4.23
C ALA A 105 6.82 8.44 -3.88
N HIS A 106 7.31 8.74 -2.67
CA HIS A 106 7.62 10.10 -2.26
C HIS A 106 8.85 10.61 -3.00
N PRO A 107 8.78 11.77 -3.66
CA PRO A 107 9.86 12.24 -4.54
C PRO A 107 11.14 12.70 -3.80
N PHE A 108 11.04 13.03 -2.51
CA PHE A 108 12.13 13.64 -1.73
C PHE A 108 12.49 12.88 -0.46
N MET A 109 11.82 11.77 -0.17
CA MET A 109 12.08 10.97 1.03
C MET A 109 13.45 10.31 0.94
N ASP A 110 14.22 10.45 2.03
CA ASP A 110 15.36 9.57 2.29
C ASP A 110 14.88 8.37 3.14
N PRO A 111 14.63 7.20 2.52
CA PRO A 111 14.08 6.06 3.23
C PRO A 111 15.03 5.48 4.29
N PHE A 112 16.34 5.73 4.19
CA PHE A 112 17.32 5.22 5.15
C PHE A 112 17.27 5.96 6.50
N THR A 113 16.87 7.24 6.48
CA THR A 113 16.81 8.08 7.69
C THR A 113 15.40 8.39 8.16
N GLU A 114 14.40 8.42 7.28
CA GLU A 114 13.02 8.82 7.60
C GLU A 114 12.09 7.64 7.89
N THR A 115 12.51 6.39 7.64
CA THR A 115 11.68 5.22 7.89
C THR A 115 11.55 4.91 9.38
N VAL A 116 10.30 4.82 9.84
CA VAL A 116 9.91 4.28 11.14
C VAL A 116 9.03 3.07 10.90
N ILE A 117 9.52 1.88 11.25
CA ILE A 117 8.74 0.64 11.20
C ILE A 117 7.60 0.72 12.21
N TRP A 118 6.42 0.18 11.88
CA TRP A 118 5.27 0.15 12.76
C TRP A 118 5.59 -0.54 14.09
N PRO A 119 5.48 0.15 15.24
CA PRO A 119 5.99 -0.35 16.51
C PRO A 119 4.93 -1.04 17.38
N HIS A 120 3.68 -1.13 16.93
CA HIS A 120 2.55 -1.61 17.72
C HIS A 120 2.18 -3.07 17.37
N GLU A 121 0.92 -3.42 17.40
CA GLU A 121 0.42 -4.75 17.03
C GLU A 121 0.97 -5.21 15.67
N TYR A 122 1.33 -6.48 15.54
CA TYR A 122 2.04 -7.10 14.39
C TYR A 122 3.50 -6.69 14.23
N ASN A 123 4.09 -5.95 15.16
CA ASN A 123 5.48 -5.48 15.07
C ASN A 123 6.50 -6.61 14.93
N GLU A 124 6.23 -7.80 15.49
CA GLU A 124 7.12 -8.95 15.38
C GLU A 124 7.30 -9.41 13.93
N VAL A 125 6.22 -9.35 13.14
CA VAL A 125 6.25 -9.68 11.71
C VAL A 125 7.07 -8.64 10.97
N TYR A 126 6.80 -7.37 11.19
CA TYR A 126 7.53 -6.27 10.55
C TYR A 126 9.01 -6.22 10.95
N ALA A 127 9.31 -6.50 12.23
CA ALA A 127 10.69 -6.62 12.70
C ALA A 127 11.43 -7.79 12.04
N LEU A 128 10.74 -8.90 11.79
CA LEU A 128 11.30 -10.03 11.05
C LEU A 128 11.64 -9.64 9.61
N TYR A 129 10.71 -9.00 8.89
CA TYR A 129 10.95 -8.51 7.53
C TYR A 129 12.13 -7.54 7.50
N ASN A 130 12.14 -6.56 8.40
CA ASN A 130 13.21 -5.57 8.48
C ASN A 130 14.58 -6.22 8.78
N ARG A 131 14.62 -7.25 9.62
CA ARG A 131 15.86 -7.99 9.91
C ARG A 131 16.39 -8.76 8.69
N ILE A 132 15.48 -9.32 7.88
CA ILE A 132 15.85 -10.11 6.69
C ILE A 132 16.23 -9.19 5.54
N PHE A 133 15.42 -8.18 5.24
CA PHE A 133 15.51 -7.41 4.00
C PHE A 133 16.09 -6.01 4.16
N ASP A 134 16.20 -5.48 5.40
CA ASP A 134 16.45 -4.07 5.69
C ASP A 134 15.41 -3.17 4.97
N CYS A 135 14.21 -3.10 5.53
CA CYS A 135 13.07 -2.41 4.92
C CYS A 135 13.21 -0.87 4.84
N ARG A 136 14.38 -0.33 5.12
CA ARG A 136 14.73 1.08 4.94
C ARG A 136 15.28 1.30 3.53
N GLY A 137 14.40 1.35 2.56
CA GLY A 137 14.76 1.56 1.16
C GLY A 137 13.52 1.89 0.31
N HIS A 138 13.73 2.46 -0.87
CA HIS A 138 12.63 2.84 -1.77
C HIS A 138 11.72 1.67 -2.17
N GLY A 139 12.25 0.45 -2.21
CA GLY A 139 11.49 -0.76 -2.53
C GLY A 139 10.65 -1.30 -1.37
N TRP A 140 10.75 -0.74 -0.16
CA TRP A 140 10.00 -1.15 1.03
C TRP A 140 9.23 -0.01 1.68
N SER A 141 9.92 1.06 2.06
CA SER A 141 9.35 2.13 2.89
C SER A 141 8.88 3.34 2.11
N ASN A 142 9.25 3.46 0.85
CA ASN A 142 8.82 4.54 -0.04
C ASN A 142 7.91 4.03 -1.17
N LEU A 143 6.88 3.30 -0.80
CA LEU A 143 5.89 2.75 -1.72
C LEU A 143 4.48 3.13 -1.29
N GLN A 144 3.63 3.43 -2.27
CA GLN A 144 2.19 3.61 -2.13
C GLN A 144 1.52 2.90 -3.30
N SER A 145 0.79 1.86 -2.99
CA SER A 145 0.25 0.95 -4.00
C SER A 145 -1.27 1.08 -4.12
N THR A 146 -1.78 0.57 -5.23
CA THR A 146 -3.19 0.22 -5.39
C THR A 146 -3.25 -1.27 -5.63
N HIS A 147 -3.95 -2.00 -4.77
CA HIS A 147 -4.11 -3.45 -4.90
C HIS A 147 -5.54 -3.80 -5.35
N LEU A 148 -5.62 -4.78 -6.23
CA LEU A 148 -6.87 -5.43 -6.61
C LEU A 148 -6.76 -6.91 -6.26
N ASN A 149 -7.52 -7.35 -5.25
CA ASN A 149 -7.54 -8.73 -4.78
C ASN A 149 -8.64 -9.49 -5.52
N LEU A 150 -8.26 -10.43 -6.33
CA LEU A 150 -9.17 -11.26 -7.12
C LEU A 150 -9.17 -12.69 -6.57
N PRO A 151 -10.34 -13.27 -6.25
CA PRO A 151 -10.46 -14.63 -5.78
C PRO A 151 -10.36 -15.64 -6.91
N PHE A 152 -10.03 -16.87 -6.54
CA PHE A 152 -10.18 -18.06 -7.39
C PHE A 152 -10.62 -19.25 -6.52
N ALA A 153 -11.42 -20.15 -7.09
CA ALA A 153 -12.00 -21.27 -6.35
C ALA A 153 -11.19 -22.57 -6.51
N ASN A 154 -10.34 -22.67 -7.51
CA ASN A 154 -9.55 -23.87 -7.83
C ASN A 154 -8.37 -23.56 -8.74
N ASP A 155 -7.53 -24.57 -9.00
CA ASP A 155 -6.31 -24.42 -9.79
C ASP A 155 -6.57 -24.02 -11.26
N ASP A 156 -7.69 -24.44 -11.84
CA ASP A 156 -8.07 -24.05 -13.20
C ASP A 156 -8.38 -22.55 -13.28
N GLU A 157 -9.15 -22.01 -12.32
CA GLU A 157 -9.40 -20.56 -12.22
C GLU A 157 -8.11 -19.79 -11.92
N PHE A 158 -7.25 -20.29 -11.03
CA PHE A 158 -5.94 -19.70 -10.74
C PHE A 158 -5.07 -19.63 -12.00
N SER A 159 -4.95 -20.72 -12.73
CA SER A 159 -4.15 -20.78 -13.96
C SER A 159 -4.60 -19.79 -15.00
N LYS A 160 -5.93 -19.64 -15.18
CA LYS A 160 -6.50 -18.65 -16.11
C LYS A 160 -6.23 -17.21 -15.66
N LEU A 161 -6.43 -16.94 -14.38
CA LEU A 161 -6.17 -15.61 -13.80
C LEU A 161 -4.69 -15.25 -13.94
N HIS A 162 -3.80 -16.15 -13.55
CA HIS A 162 -2.36 -15.95 -13.62
C HIS A 162 -1.88 -15.71 -15.08
N ALA A 163 -2.37 -16.50 -16.03
CA ALA A 163 -2.07 -16.31 -17.44
C ALA A 163 -2.53 -14.95 -17.97
N ALA A 164 -3.76 -14.52 -17.59
CA ALA A 164 -4.28 -13.21 -17.97
C ALA A 164 -3.47 -12.06 -17.35
N ILE A 165 -3.08 -12.15 -16.08
CA ILE A 165 -2.23 -11.15 -15.41
C ILE A 165 -0.89 -11.05 -16.12
N ARG A 166 -0.24 -12.16 -16.49
CA ARG A 166 1.03 -12.16 -17.21
C ARG A 166 0.95 -11.42 -18.55
N LEU A 167 -0.15 -11.52 -19.26
CA LEU A 167 -0.38 -10.77 -20.51
C LEU A 167 -0.56 -9.26 -20.25
N LEU A 168 -1.06 -8.87 -19.08
CA LEU A 168 -1.31 -7.48 -18.71
C LEU A 168 -0.10 -6.81 -18.03
N LEU A 169 0.88 -7.57 -17.52
CA LEU A 169 2.04 -7.04 -16.81
C LEU A 169 2.78 -5.91 -17.56
N PRO A 170 2.98 -5.95 -18.88
CA PRO A 170 3.62 -4.85 -19.58
C PRO A 170 2.75 -3.58 -19.66
N ILE A 171 1.43 -3.71 -19.50
CA ILE A 171 0.46 -2.62 -19.65
C ILE A 171 0.19 -1.94 -18.31
N ILE A 172 0.16 -2.70 -17.22
CA ILE A 172 -0.19 -2.19 -15.88
C ILE A 172 0.72 -1.04 -15.45
N PRO A 173 2.07 -1.13 -15.51
CA PRO A 173 2.95 -0.01 -15.17
C PRO A 173 2.71 1.23 -16.03
N ALA A 174 2.44 1.05 -17.32
CA ALA A 174 2.15 2.17 -18.22
C ALA A 174 0.86 2.92 -17.86
N LEU A 175 -0.12 2.22 -17.27
CA LEU A 175 -1.39 2.83 -16.79
C LEU A 175 -1.27 3.46 -15.40
N SER A 176 -0.37 2.96 -14.55
CA SER A 176 -0.28 3.32 -13.14
C SER A 176 0.97 4.14 -12.79
N ALA A 177 1.91 4.31 -13.71
CA ALA A 177 3.18 5.01 -13.49
C ALA A 177 2.95 6.42 -12.92
N SER A 178 3.53 6.68 -11.73
CA SER A 178 3.39 7.95 -11.02
C SER A 178 4.55 8.25 -10.06
N SER A 179 5.77 7.80 -10.41
CA SER A 179 6.99 8.01 -9.64
C SER A 179 8.18 8.45 -10.52
N PRO A 180 8.09 9.57 -11.25
CA PRO A 180 9.17 10.02 -12.15
C PRO A 180 10.34 10.67 -11.40
N ILE A 181 10.20 10.91 -10.10
CA ILE A 181 11.20 11.59 -9.28
C ILE A 181 11.50 10.72 -8.05
N LEU A 182 12.76 10.42 -7.80
CA LEU A 182 13.29 9.88 -6.55
C LEU A 182 14.51 10.69 -6.13
N ASP A 183 14.75 10.83 -4.82
CA ASP A 183 15.86 11.58 -4.23
C ASP A 183 15.99 13.01 -4.78
N GLY A 184 14.83 13.64 -5.05
CA GLY A 184 14.78 14.99 -5.62
C GLY A 184 15.21 15.09 -7.07
N THR A 185 15.45 13.99 -7.75
CA THR A 185 15.99 13.94 -9.11
C THR A 185 15.02 13.25 -10.08
N ALA A 186 14.83 13.84 -11.26
CA ALA A 186 14.11 13.18 -12.35
C ALA A 186 14.95 11.99 -12.85
N THR A 187 14.42 10.78 -12.71
CA THR A 187 15.15 9.54 -12.99
C THR A 187 15.20 9.16 -14.48
N GLY A 188 14.33 9.76 -15.29
CA GLY A 188 14.13 9.36 -16.69
C GLY A 188 13.08 8.27 -16.88
N PHE A 189 12.57 7.67 -15.79
CA PHE A 189 11.47 6.71 -15.81
C PHE A 189 10.18 7.36 -15.30
N LEU A 190 9.03 6.93 -15.82
CA LEU A 190 7.72 7.35 -15.28
C LEU A 190 7.34 6.54 -14.02
N ASP A 191 7.93 5.34 -13.85
CA ASP A 191 7.69 4.42 -12.75
C ASP A 191 9.01 3.97 -12.10
N SER A 192 9.70 4.90 -11.47
CA SER A 192 10.99 4.66 -10.81
C SER A 192 10.88 3.69 -9.62
N ARG A 193 9.69 3.62 -8.99
CA ARG A 193 9.47 2.67 -7.89
C ARG A 193 9.61 1.22 -8.36
N MET A 194 9.28 0.90 -9.61
CA MET A 194 9.44 -0.46 -10.13
C MET A 194 10.92 -0.85 -10.24
N GLU A 195 11.79 0.08 -10.60
CA GLU A 195 13.24 -0.15 -10.57
C GLU A 195 13.72 -0.46 -9.15
N ALA A 196 13.31 0.35 -8.16
CA ALA A 196 13.63 0.09 -6.76
C ALA A 196 13.04 -1.24 -6.27
N TYR A 197 11.84 -1.59 -6.73
CA TYR A 197 11.16 -2.84 -6.34
C TYR A 197 11.85 -4.08 -6.89
N LEU A 198 12.49 -4.03 -8.06
CA LEU A 198 13.25 -5.16 -8.61
C LEU A 198 14.39 -5.60 -7.71
N HIS A 199 14.95 -4.69 -6.92
CA HIS A 199 16.12 -4.92 -6.07
C HIS A 199 15.81 -5.08 -4.58
N HIS A 200 14.56 -4.91 -4.14
CA HIS A 200 14.19 -4.85 -2.72
C HIS A 200 14.33 -6.20 -1.97
N GLN A 201 14.45 -7.32 -2.67
CA GLN A 201 14.60 -8.67 -2.11
C GLN A 201 15.90 -9.36 -2.54
N GLU A 202 16.95 -8.62 -2.81
CA GLU A 202 18.24 -9.18 -3.27
C GLU A 202 18.86 -10.22 -2.32
N LYS A 203 18.52 -10.17 -1.03
CA LYS A 203 18.98 -11.19 -0.05
C LYS A 203 18.32 -12.56 -0.24
N LEU A 204 17.15 -12.62 -0.86
CA LEU A 204 16.40 -13.84 -1.17
C LEU A 204 15.79 -13.70 -2.58
N PRO A 205 16.62 -13.70 -3.62
CA PRO A 205 16.19 -13.42 -5.00
C PRO A 205 15.16 -14.44 -5.52
N GLU A 206 15.12 -15.63 -4.94
CA GLU A 206 14.13 -16.66 -5.29
C GLU A 206 12.68 -16.21 -5.03
N LEU A 207 12.47 -15.27 -4.10
CA LEU A 207 11.14 -14.73 -3.81
C LEU A 207 10.59 -13.86 -4.94
N MET A 208 11.47 -13.22 -5.71
CA MET A 208 11.07 -12.43 -6.88
C MET A 208 10.77 -13.31 -8.10
N GLY A 209 11.28 -14.53 -8.11
CA GLY A 209 11.22 -15.41 -9.24
C GLY A 209 12.05 -14.90 -10.43
N SER A 210 12.24 -15.76 -11.43
CA SER A 210 12.72 -15.32 -12.72
C SER A 210 11.51 -14.94 -13.59
N LEU A 211 11.57 -13.80 -14.27
CA LEU A 211 10.68 -13.55 -15.39
C LEU A 211 10.91 -14.66 -16.40
N ILE A 212 9.99 -15.58 -16.50
CA ILE A 212 10.08 -16.65 -17.48
C ILE A 212 9.93 -16.01 -18.85
N PRO A 213 10.84 -16.26 -19.78
CA PRO A 213 10.74 -15.76 -21.15
C PRO A 213 9.49 -16.25 -21.84
#